data_0070215d15b340ac581652ece95d6e67
#
_entry.id   0070215d15b340ac581652ece95d6e67
#
_cell.length_a   1.000
_cell.length_b   1.000
_cell.length_c   1.000
_cell.angle_alpha   90.00
_cell.angle_beta   90.00
_cell.angle_gamma   90.00
#
_symmetry.space_group_name_H-M   'P 1'
#
loop_
_entity.id
_entity.type
_entity.pdbx_description
1 polymer ?
#
loop_
_entity_poly.entity_id
_entity_poly.type
_entity_poly.pdbx_seq_one_letter_code
_entity_poly.pdbx_strand_id
1 'polypeptide(L)'
;MYQSGQREIYGINFREGYRANEKLDNVVVTPTTKGEHDHPITPKEIVEQGYLSQEDYDFIEDRALKLFEFGQTEAAKRGLILVDTKYEFGRLPNGKIILIDELHTCDSSRYWLIEDPLEYNLYNPNPKKLDKDIIRDYIKKTDSYNIPEELITKV
;
A
#
# COMPACT_ATOMS: atom_id res chain seq x y z
N MET A 1 -0.09 10.56 10.51
CA MET A 1 1.20 10.29 11.17
C MET A 1 2.28 11.28 10.68
N TYR A 2 2.87 11.15 9.49
CA TYR A 2 3.97 12.02 9.04
C TYR A 2 3.60 13.52 9.03
N GLN A 3 2.43 13.88 8.47
CA GLN A 3 1.94 15.26 8.43
C GLN A 3 1.68 15.87 9.83
N SER A 4 1.44 15.04 10.83
CA SER A 4 1.30 15.48 12.24
C SER A 4 2.63 15.61 12.98
N GLY A 5 3.76 15.51 12.28
CA GLY A 5 5.11 15.68 12.83
C GLY A 5 5.81 14.40 13.27
N GLN A 6 5.15 13.24 13.17
CA GLN A 6 5.76 11.97 13.52
C GLN A 6 6.78 11.56 12.44
N ARG A 7 7.98 11.16 12.85
CA ARG A 7 9.08 10.74 11.95
C ARG A 7 9.42 9.28 12.08
N GLU A 8 9.17 8.67 13.21
CA GLU A 8 9.24 7.22 13.38
C GLU A 8 7.84 6.64 13.24
N ILE A 9 7.61 5.82 12.21
CA ILE A 9 6.33 5.21 11.88
C ILE A 9 6.60 3.74 11.55
N TYR A 10 5.93 2.80 12.19
CA TYR A 10 6.18 1.35 12.08
C TYR A 10 7.63 0.93 12.41
N GLY A 11 8.31 1.67 13.29
CA GLY A 11 9.72 1.46 13.60
C GLY A 11 10.70 1.92 12.51
N ILE A 12 10.19 2.63 11.49
CA ILE A 12 10.98 3.15 10.37
C ILE A 12 11.14 4.66 10.54
N ASN A 13 12.38 5.14 10.44
CA ASN A 13 12.68 6.56 10.50
C ASN A 13 12.58 7.19 9.10
N PHE A 14 11.70 8.15 8.96
CA PHE A 14 11.50 8.92 7.72
C PHE A 14 12.26 10.24 7.80
N ARG A 15 12.95 10.61 6.69
CA ARG A 15 13.62 11.91 6.60
C ARG A 15 12.63 13.08 6.70
N GLU A 16 13.13 14.25 7.02
CA GLU A 16 12.39 15.50 6.93
C GLU A 16 12.07 15.88 5.48
N GLY A 17 11.00 16.64 5.30
CA GLY A 17 10.69 17.32 4.07
C GLY A 17 9.97 16.50 3.01
N TYR A 18 9.49 15.27 3.29
CA TYR A 18 8.59 14.58 2.37
C TYR A 18 7.31 15.38 2.15
N ARG A 19 6.97 15.54 0.88
CA ARG A 19 5.71 16.14 0.45
C ARG A 19 4.64 15.06 0.27
N ALA A 20 3.37 15.45 0.29
CA ALA A 20 2.29 14.52 -0.04
C ALA A 20 2.48 13.98 -1.47
N ASN A 21 2.30 12.68 -1.66
CA ASN A 21 2.47 11.95 -2.93
C ASN A 21 3.92 11.89 -3.46
N GLU A 22 4.90 12.25 -2.65
CA GLU A 22 6.31 12.05 -3.01
C GLU A 22 6.70 10.59 -2.84
N LYS A 23 7.48 10.07 -3.80
CA LYS A 23 8.03 8.71 -3.72
C LYS A 23 8.97 8.61 -2.52
N LEU A 24 8.81 7.59 -1.73
CA LEU A 24 9.71 7.28 -0.61
C LEU A 24 11.07 6.81 -1.14
N ASP A 25 12.13 7.09 -0.37
CA ASP A 25 13.48 6.68 -0.72
C ASP A 25 13.62 5.14 -0.82
N ASN A 26 12.86 4.42 0.00
CA ASN A 26 12.80 2.96 -0.02
C ASN A 26 11.35 2.48 0.04
N VAL A 27 11.12 1.27 -0.48
CA VAL A 27 9.87 0.55 -0.25
C VAL A 27 9.82 0.16 1.23
N VAL A 28 8.66 0.35 1.85
CA VAL A 28 8.45 0.06 3.27
C VAL A 28 7.31 -0.93 3.47
N VAL A 29 7.47 -1.82 4.43
CA VAL A 29 6.40 -2.71 4.89
C VAL A 29 5.77 -2.09 6.13
N THR A 30 4.44 -2.01 6.14
CA THR A 30 3.67 -1.36 7.23
C THR A 30 2.64 -2.34 7.78
N PRO A 31 3.06 -3.25 8.69
CA PRO A 31 2.19 -4.30 9.19
C PRO A 31 1.00 -3.74 9.99
N THR A 32 -0.12 -4.45 9.93
CA THR A 32 -1.27 -4.19 10.78
C THR A 32 -1.77 -5.47 11.42
N THR A 33 -2.36 -5.37 12.61
CA THR A 33 -3.10 -6.49 13.19
C THR A 33 -4.40 -6.69 12.42
N LYS A 34 -4.91 -7.92 12.39
CA LYS A 34 -6.22 -8.23 11.84
C LYS A 34 -7.23 -8.32 13.00
N GLY A 35 -8.22 -7.41 13.02
CA GLY A 35 -9.27 -7.34 14.02
C GLY A 35 -10.50 -6.63 13.47
N GLU A 36 -11.36 -6.11 14.33
CA GLU A 36 -12.48 -5.28 13.94
C GLU A 36 -12.01 -4.00 13.19
N HIS A 37 -10.84 -3.50 13.60
CA HIS A 37 -10.10 -2.45 12.90
C HIS A 37 -8.64 -2.84 12.79
N ASP A 38 -8.03 -2.52 11.66
CA ASP A 38 -6.60 -2.71 11.44
C ASP A 38 -5.81 -1.69 12.28
N HIS A 39 -4.97 -2.16 13.20
CA HIS A 39 -4.09 -1.30 14.01
C HIS A 39 -2.65 -1.45 13.55
N PRO A 40 -1.91 -0.33 13.40
CA PRO A 40 -0.47 -0.36 13.15
C PRO A 40 0.27 -1.17 14.21
N ILE A 41 1.20 -2.01 13.77
CA ILE A 41 2.07 -2.79 14.64
C ILE A 41 3.48 -2.82 14.05
N THR A 42 4.50 -2.71 14.90
CA THR A 42 5.89 -2.78 14.44
C THR A 42 6.36 -4.23 14.25
N PRO A 43 7.38 -4.50 13.41
CA PRO A 43 8.00 -5.83 13.30
C PRO A 43 8.42 -6.40 14.65
N LYS A 44 8.98 -5.58 15.51
CA LYS A 44 9.41 -5.97 16.85
C LYS A 44 8.22 -6.42 17.70
N GLU A 45 7.13 -5.66 17.71
CA GLU A 45 5.93 -6.02 18.47
C GLU A 45 5.27 -7.29 17.97
N ILE A 46 5.30 -7.57 16.65
CA ILE A 46 4.79 -8.82 16.07
C ILE A 46 5.45 -10.04 16.70
N VAL A 47 6.77 -9.99 16.85
CA VAL A 47 7.55 -11.10 17.43
C VAL A 47 7.41 -11.14 18.95
N GLU A 48 7.54 -10.01 19.65
CA GLU A 48 7.45 -9.93 21.10
C GLU A 48 6.07 -10.34 21.64
N GLN A 49 5.00 -10.03 20.91
CA GLN A 49 3.64 -10.42 21.26
C GLN A 49 3.26 -11.83 20.78
N GLY A 50 4.18 -12.53 20.09
CA GLY A 50 4.00 -13.91 19.67
C GLY A 50 3.02 -14.11 18.51
N TYR A 51 2.73 -13.08 17.71
CA TYR A 51 1.93 -13.24 16.50
C TYR A 51 2.64 -14.09 15.44
N LEU A 52 3.95 -13.87 15.26
CA LEU A 52 4.82 -14.63 14.36
C LEU A 52 6.17 -14.88 15.05
N SER A 53 6.87 -15.93 14.60
CA SER A 53 8.30 -16.05 14.87
C SER A 53 9.08 -15.03 14.02
N GLN A 54 10.32 -14.72 14.42
CA GLN A 54 11.19 -13.85 13.60
C GLN A 54 11.38 -14.42 12.19
N GLU A 55 11.61 -15.73 12.06
CA GLU A 55 11.78 -16.42 10.79
C GLU A 55 10.56 -16.28 9.87
N ASP A 56 9.35 -16.44 10.44
CA ASP A 56 8.11 -16.27 9.68
C ASP A 56 7.90 -14.82 9.24
N TYR A 57 8.20 -13.86 10.11
CA TYR A 57 8.12 -12.44 9.77
C TYR A 57 9.07 -12.09 8.62
N ASP A 58 10.33 -12.48 8.73
CA ASP A 58 11.36 -12.23 7.71
C ASP A 58 10.96 -12.87 6.36
N PHE A 59 10.40 -14.07 6.39
CA PHE A 59 9.88 -14.73 5.20
C PHE A 59 8.73 -13.94 4.56
N ILE A 60 7.75 -13.49 5.36
CA ILE A 60 6.60 -12.73 4.86
C ILE A 60 7.05 -11.39 4.29
N GLU A 61 7.92 -10.67 4.99
CA GLU A 61 8.46 -9.38 4.54
C GLU A 61 9.20 -9.52 3.21
N ASP A 62 10.10 -10.50 3.07
CA ASP A 62 10.80 -10.79 1.81
C ASP A 62 9.82 -11.07 0.65
N ARG A 63 8.76 -11.85 0.93
CA ARG A 63 7.76 -12.16 -0.10
C ARG A 63 6.92 -10.94 -0.46
N ALA A 64 6.52 -10.13 0.50
CA ALA A 64 5.77 -8.90 0.27
C ALA A 64 6.57 -7.91 -0.60
N LEU A 65 7.84 -7.70 -0.28
CA LEU A 65 8.72 -6.82 -1.04
C LEU A 65 8.93 -7.32 -2.48
N LYS A 66 9.17 -8.61 -2.70
CA LYS A 66 9.32 -9.20 -4.04
C LYS A 66 8.04 -9.13 -4.87
N LEU A 67 6.88 -9.36 -4.25
CA LEU A 67 5.58 -9.22 -4.92
C LEU A 67 5.35 -7.77 -5.33
N PHE A 68 5.68 -6.81 -4.46
CA PHE A 68 5.50 -5.40 -4.74
C PHE A 68 6.41 -4.93 -5.88
N GLU A 69 7.69 -5.32 -5.88
CA GLU A 69 8.64 -5.02 -6.95
C GLU A 69 8.17 -5.60 -8.30
N PHE A 70 7.68 -6.85 -8.30
CA PHE A 70 7.08 -7.45 -9.49
C PHE A 70 5.86 -6.65 -9.97
N GLY A 71 4.95 -6.29 -9.06
CA GLY A 71 3.76 -5.49 -9.37
C GLY A 71 4.11 -4.11 -9.92
N GLN A 72 5.10 -3.42 -9.34
CA GLN A 72 5.59 -2.14 -9.85
C GLN A 72 6.16 -2.28 -11.27
N THR A 73 6.94 -3.34 -11.52
CA THR A 73 7.50 -3.62 -12.84
C THR A 73 6.42 -3.87 -13.89
N GLU A 74 5.41 -4.66 -13.56
CA GLU A 74 4.31 -4.95 -14.48
C GLU A 74 3.38 -3.75 -14.71
N ALA A 75 3.14 -2.95 -13.68
CA ALA A 75 2.38 -1.71 -13.79
C ALA A 75 3.08 -0.69 -14.69
N ALA A 76 4.38 -0.51 -14.50
CA ALA A 76 5.19 0.44 -15.30
C ALA A 76 5.16 0.13 -16.80
N LYS A 77 5.16 -1.13 -17.20
CA LYS A 77 5.02 -1.56 -18.62
C LYS A 77 3.70 -1.09 -19.25
N ARG A 78 2.72 -0.74 -18.44
CA ARG A 78 1.38 -0.30 -18.84
C ARG A 78 1.14 1.19 -18.59
N GLY A 79 2.19 1.95 -18.29
CA GLY A 79 2.10 3.37 -17.97
C GLY A 79 1.45 3.65 -16.61
N LEU A 80 1.55 2.72 -15.67
CA LEU A 80 0.97 2.84 -14.33
C LEU A 80 2.05 2.83 -13.26
N ILE A 81 1.77 3.51 -12.15
CA ILE A 81 2.53 3.43 -10.90
C ILE A 81 1.69 2.60 -9.91
N LEU A 82 2.21 1.46 -9.46
CA LEU A 82 1.71 0.80 -8.27
C LEU A 82 2.25 1.54 -7.05
N VAL A 83 1.38 2.27 -6.38
CA VAL A 83 1.74 3.17 -5.26
C VAL A 83 1.89 2.41 -3.96
N ASP A 84 0.89 1.65 -3.63
CA ASP A 84 0.86 0.75 -2.49
C ASP A 84 -0.11 -0.41 -2.72
N THR A 85 -0.03 -1.41 -1.86
CA THR A 85 -0.92 -2.56 -1.89
C THR A 85 -1.02 -3.17 -0.50
N LYS A 86 -2.10 -3.91 -0.27
CA LYS A 86 -2.29 -4.73 0.92
C LYS A 86 -2.09 -6.20 0.55
N TYR A 87 -1.26 -6.90 1.30
CA TYR A 87 -1.10 -8.35 1.22
C TYR A 87 -1.57 -9.00 2.52
N GLU A 88 -2.21 -10.14 2.39
CA GLU A 88 -2.54 -10.99 3.52
C GLU A 88 -1.86 -12.36 3.37
N PHE A 89 -1.29 -12.86 4.45
CA PHE A 89 -0.65 -14.17 4.47
C PHE A 89 -1.36 -15.06 5.49
N GLY A 90 -1.49 -16.32 5.16
CA GLY A 90 -2.07 -17.33 6.02
C GLY A 90 -1.16 -18.54 6.19
N ARG A 91 -1.33 -19.28 7.29
CA ARG A 91 -0.61 -20.52 7.56
C ARG A 91 -1.52 -21.71 7.33
N LEU A 92 -1.10 -22.61 6.46
CA LEU A 92 -1.77 -23.88 6.24
C LEU A 92 -1.54 -24.85 7.44
N PRO A 93 -2.39 -25.88 7.59
CA PRO A 93 -2.22 -26.89 8.65
C PRO A 93 -0.86 -27.61 8.64
N ASN A 94 -0.20 -27.69 7.49
CA ASN A 94 1.15 -28.26 7.34
C ASN A 94 2.28 -27.27 7.69
N GLY A 95 1.94 -26.08 8.22
CA GLY A 95 2.89 -25.04 8.60
C GLY A 95 3.34 -24.10 7.48
N LYS A 96 3.00 -24.40 6.22
CA LYS A 96 3.42 -23.57 5.07
C LYS A 96 2.69 -22.22 5.08
N ILE A 97 3.43 -21.14 4.94
CA ILE A 97 2.90 -19.80 4.75
C ILE A 97 2.60 -19.60 3.27
N ILE A 98 1.42 -19.07 2.98
CA ILE A 98 0.95 -18.73 1.64
C ILE A 98 0.35 -17.33 1.60
N LEU A 99 0.39 -16.70 0.43
CA LEU A 99 -0.41 -15.52 0.17
C LEU A 99 -1.89 -15.92 0.12
N ILE A 100 -2.73 -15.15 0.79
CA ILE A 100 -4.18 -15.27 0.75
C ILE A 100 -4.76 -13.91 0.37
N ASP A 101 -6.05 -13.88 0.01
CA ASP A 101 -6.72 -12.65 -0.41
C ASP A 101 -6.21 -12.11 -1.77
N GLU A 102 -6.52 -10.87 -2.08
CA GLU A 102 -6.31 -10.24 -3.38
C GLU A 102 -4.86 -9.89 -3.67
N LEU A 103 -4.45 -10.02 -4.94
CA LEU A 103 -3.13 -9.65 -5.41
C LEU A 103 -3.24 -8.58 -6.49
N HIS A 104 -2.77 -7.36 -6.19
CA HIS A 104 -2.64 -6.24 -7.12
C HIS A 104 -3.94 -5.83 -7.84
N THR A 105 -5.09 -6.08 -7.24
CA THR A 105 -6.38 -5.59 -7.75
C THR A 105 -6.56 -4.10 -7.48
N CYS A 106 -7.48 -3.45 -8.19
CA CYS A 106 -7.82 -2.04 -7.93
C CYS A 106 -8.49 -1.81 -6.57
N ASP A 107 -8.92 -2.87 -5.89
CA ASP A 107 -9.43 -2.80 -4.51
C ASP A 107 -8.32 -2.91 -3.47
N SER A 108 -7.40 -3.88 -3.63
CA SER A 108 -6.27 -4.06 -2.70
C SER A 108 -5.13 -3.08 -2.91
N SER A 109 -5.07 -2.38 -4.05
CA SER A 109 -3.92 -1.58 -4.47
C SER A 109 -4.32 -0.20 -4.97
N ARG A 110 -3.38 0.77 -4.86
CA ARG A 110 -3.53 2.08 -5.49
C ARG A 110 -2.68 2.18 -6.74
N TYR A 111 -3.30 2.71 -7.80
CA TYR A 111 -2.65 2.92 -9.08
C TYR A 111 -2.77 4.38 -9.52
N TRP A 112 -1.66 4.93 -9.98
CA TRP A 112 -1.62 6.24 -10.62
C TRP A 112 -1.17 6.10 -12.07
N LEU A 113 -1.75 6.93 -12.96
CA LEU A 113 -1.33 7.00 -14.36
C LEU A 113 -0.01 7.77 -14.46
N ILE A 114 0.92 7.24 -15.25
CA ILE A 114 2.12 7.97 -15.68
C ILE A 114 1.70 8.84 -16.87
N GLU A 115 1.47 10.13 -16.62
CA GLU A 115 1.14 11.09 -17.70
C GLU A 115 2.40 11.60 -18.41
N ASP A 116 3.50 11.76 -17.67
CA ASP A 116 4.83 12.07 -18.19
C ASP A 116 5.85 11.08 -17.61
N PRO A 117 6.63 10.35 -18.44
CA PRO A 117 7.70 9.47 -17.97
C PRO A 117 8.74 10.16 -17.09
N LEU A 118 8.92 11.47 -17.21
CA LEU A 118 9.79 12.26 -16.33
C LEU A 118 9.16 12.44 -14.94
N GLU A 119 7.84 12.48 -14.82
CA GLU A 119 7.13 12.60 -13.54
C GLU A 119 7.19 11.32 -12.71
N TYR A 120 7.44 10.16 -13.32
CA TYR A 120 7.59 8.88 -12.60
C TYR A 120 8.67 8.93 -11.52
N ASN A 121 9.71 9.73 -11.74
CA ASN A 121 10.82 9.90 -10.79
C ASN A 121 10.75 11.22 -10.01
N LEU A 122 9.76 12.06 -10.28
CA LEU A 122 9.57 13.35 -9.66
C LEU A 122 8.32 13.36 -8.79
N TYR A 123 8.13 14.47 -8.12
CA TYR A 123 6.97 14.70 -7.29
C TYR A 123 5.76 15.15 -8.15
N ASN A 124 4.65 14.40 -8.09
CA ASN A 124 3.37 14.82 -8.64
C ASN A 124 2.37 15.13 -7.50
N PRO A 125 1.99 16.40 -7.29
CA PRO A 125 1.06 16.77 -6.23
C PRO A 125 -0.38 16.28 -6.46
N ASN A 126 -0.77 16.03 -7.71
CA ASN A 126 -2.13 15.66 -8.11
C ASN A 126 -2.11 14.48 -9.09
N PRO A 127 -1.69 13.27 -8.64
CA PRO A 127 -1.63 12.13 -9.53
C PRO A 127 -3.02 11.72 -9.99
N LYS A 128 -3.13 11.31 -11.26
CA LYS A 128 -4.36 10.74 -11.79
C LYS A 128 -4.53 9.31 -11.30
N LYS A 129 -5.47 9.13 -10.40
CA LYS A 129 -5.80 7.86 -9.75
C LYS A 129 -6.60 6.96 -10.69
N LEU A 130 -6.36 5.64 -10.60
CA LEU A 130 -7.07 4.60 -11.37
C LEU A 130 -7.47 3.44 -10.45
N ASP A 131 -7.98 3.77 -9.27
CA ASP A 131 -8.37 2.83 -8.22
C ASP A 131 -9.60 3.34 -7.45
N LYS A 132 -10.03 2.62 -6.44
CA LYS A 132 -11.18 2.97 -5.61
C LYS A 132 -11.12 4.34 -4.93
N ASP A 133 -9.97 4.97 -4.86
CA ASP A 133 -9.85 6.31 -4.28
C ASP A 133 -10.54 7.38 -5.12
N ILE A 134 -10.80 7.14 -6.41
CA ILE A 134 -11.64 8.01 -7.25
C ILE A 134 -13.03 8.14 -6.63
N ILE A 135 -13.64 7.02 -6.27
CA ILE A 135 -14.97 6.96 -5.65
C ILE A 135 -14.94 7.54 -4.23
N ARG A 136 -13.92 7.19 -3.45
CA ARG A 136 -13.74 7.72 -2.09
C ARG A 136 -13.57 9.23 -2.07
N ASP A 137 -12.81 9.79 -2.99
CA ASP A 137 -12.61 11.23 -3.10
C ASP A 137 -13.90 11.95 -3.53
N TYR A 138 -14.72 11.33 -4.39
CA TYR A 138 -16.03 11.84 -4.76
C TYR A 138 -16.96 11.89 -3.53
N ILE A 139 -17.09 10.78 -2.79
CA ILE A 139 -17.92 10.72 -1.58
C ILE A 139 -17.47 11.76 -0.56
N LYS A 140 -16.18 11.90 -0.30
CA LYS A 140 -15.64 12.90 0.62
C LYS A 140 -15.96 14.35 0.23
N LYS A 141 -16.01 14.65 -1.08
CA LYS A 141 -16.29 15.99 -1.60
C LYS A 141 -17.77 16.33 -1.58
N THR A 142 -18.62 15.35 -1.82
CA THR A 142 -20.06 15.58 -2.04
C THR A 142 -20.92 15.16 -0.86
N ASP A 143 -20.35 14.42 0.10
CA ASP A 143 -21.08 13.72 1.18
C ASP A 143 -22.25 12.89 0.64
N SER A 144 -22.08 12.32 -0.58
CA SER A 144 -23.12 11.58 -1.28
C SER A 144 -22.63 10.21 -1.74
N TYR A 145 -23.46 9.21 -1.53
CA TYR A 145 -23.27 7.84 -2.04
C TYR A 145 -23.91 7.63 -3.42
N ASN A 146 -24.56 8.65 -3.99
CA ASN A 146 -25.07 8.61 -5.37
C ASN A 146 -23.90 8.86 -6.33
N ILE A 147 -23.22 7.79 -6.73
CA ILE A 147 -22.02 7.85 -7.56
C ILE A 147 -22.46 7.95 -9.04
N PRO A 148 -22.01 8.99 -9.78
CA PRO A 148 -22.29 9.10 -11.21
C PRO A 148 -21.72 7.92 -11.99
N GLU A 149 -22.45 7.42 -12.98
CA GLU A 149 -22.04 6.29 -13.84
C GLU A 149 -20.69 6.54 -14.52
N GLU A 150 -20.40 7.78 -14.89
CA GLU A 150 -19.14 8.22 -15.48
C GLU A 150 -17.90 7.99 -14.56
N LEU A 151 -18.10 7.94 -13.26
CA LEU A 151 -17.04 7.60 -12.30
C LEU A 151 -16.87 6.09 -12.11
N ILE A 152 -17.97 5.33 -12.22
CA ILE A 152 -17.96 3.86 -12.09
C ILE A 152 -17.20 3.24 -13.26
N THR A 153 -17.32 3.80 -14.45
CA THR A 153 -16.62 3.31 -15.66
C THR A 153 -15.14 3.66 -15.74
N LYS A 154 -14.60 4.39 -14.76
CA LYS A 154 -13.17 4.79 -14.71
C LYS A 154 -12.34 3.97 -13.72
N VAL A 155 -12.96 3.04 -12.98
CA VAL A 155 -12.29 2.19 -11.99
C VAL A 155 -11.96 0.82 -12.56
#